data_6a2adbba5d194cd5b7429e45147fb91d
#
_entry.id   6a2adbba5d194cd5b7429e45147fb91d
#
_cell.length_a   1.000
_cell.length_b   1.000
_cell.length_c   1.000
_cell.angle_alpha   90.00
_cell.angle_beta   90.00
_cell.angle_gamma   90.00
#
_symmetry.space_group_name_H-M   'P 1'
#
loop_
_entity.id
_entity.type
_entity.pdbx_description
1 polymer ?
#
loop_
_entity_poly.entity_id
_entity_poly.type
_entity_poly.pdbx_seq_one_letter_code
_entity_poly.pdbx_strand_id
1 'polypeptide(L)'
;MIIEKMNFLTLNYGYEVYTICCYQNVNEPNAYPLSDKVTQIFLEIPFYSQYKYHYPYRLVVKRKLDKMLKNRLASEVQKLNPDILVGTSYFGADVVSSVDCRAKKVIEAHEPRRFTLADEGLGRSLPVKAYMLYYRKIYFQTVEEKADVVVTLTEGDALSWRKAKCVKIIPNFSSMKASRLSDLNAKRVIAVGRLEWVKGFDRLISAWEFVIKKHPDWRLDIFGEGTLKDGLLKQIKELKLQDSITIHPFTSDIHEEYAKSSILVCSSHFEGFSLVVLEAMRIGVPCVAFDCPYGPRTIIQNNKNGFYVPDDNYRVLADRINFLIKNTGRRREFSESAVLRAEQFNIDVVMEKWKELFESIVKE
;
A
#
# COMPACT_ATOMS: atom_id res chain seq x y z
N MET A 1 6.76 -1.67 -6.89
CA MET A 1 5.61 -2.45 -7.39
C MET A 1 5.11 -1.99 -8.76
N ILE A 2 4.62 -0.73 -8.99
CA ILE A 2 4.16 -0.31 -10.34
C ILE A 2 5.29 -0.42 -11.37
N ILE A 3 6.48 0.07 -11.07
CA ILE A 3 7.67 -0.05 -11.94
C ILE A 3 8.01 -1.51 -12.22
N GLU A 4 7.99 -2.36 -11.21
CA GLU A 4 8.25 -3.80 -11.37
C GLU A 4 7.21 -4.48 -12.26
N LYS A 5 5.93 -4.09 -12.13
CA LYS A 5 4.86 -4.55 -13.02
C LYS A 5 5.12 -4.13 -14.48
N MET A 6 5.48 -2.86 -14.73
CA MET A 6 5.82 -2.38 -16.06
C MET A 6 7.01 -3.14 -16.65
N ASN A 7 8.08 -3.30 -15.87
CA ASN A 7 9.25 -4.06 -16.28
C ASN A 7 8.87 -5.51 -16.61
N PHE A 8 8.05 -6.15 -15.77
CA PHE A 8 7.64 -7.53 -15.98
C PHE A 8 6.81 -7.71 -17.25
N LEU A 9 5.83 -6.84 -17.49
CA LEU A 9 5.01 -6.84 -18.71
C LEU A 9 5.85 -6.76 -19.97
N THR A 10 6.84 -5.86 -19.96
CA THR A 10 7.69 -5.63 -21.13
C THR A 10 8.70 -6.76 -21.31
N LEU A 11 9.36 -7.21 -20.24
CA LEU A 11 10.48 -8.15 -20.35
C LEU A 11 10.00 -9.61 -20.51
N ASN A 12 8.91 -9.98 -19.85
CA ASN A 12 8.44 -11.36 -19.78
C ASN A 12 7.29 -11.65 -20.76
N TYR A 13 6.42 -10.67 -21.02
CA TYR A 13 5.25 -10.87 -21.88
C TYR A 13 5.37 -10.12 -23.22
N GLY A 14 6.38 -9.29 -23.41
CA GLY A 14 6.60 -8.58 -24.65
C GLY A 14 5.62 -7.45 -24.94
N TYR A 15 4.91 -6.95 -23.90
CA TYR A 15 4.03 -5.79 -24.06
C TYR A 15 4.85 -4.54 -24.39
N GLU A 16 4.32 -3.69 -25.28
CA GLU A 16 4.80 -2.34 -25.47
C GLU A 16 4.20 -1.46 -24.37
N VAL A 17 5.05 -0.98 -23.46
CA VAL A 17 4.63 -0.27 -22.25
C VAL A 17 5.09 1.18 -22.27
N TYR A 18 4.13 2.08 -22.12
CA TYR A 18 4.35 3.52 -21.95
C TYR A 18 3.96 3.93 -20.53
N THR A 19 4.74 4.79 -19.90
CA THR A 19 4.35 5.43 -18.64
C THR A 19 4.22 6.92 -18.82
N ILE A 20 3.07 7.49 -18.43
CA ILE A 20 2.79 8.92 -18.51
C ILE A 20 2.92 9.53 -17.13
N CYS A 21 4.03 10.25 -16.91
CA CYS A 21 4.37 10.92 -15.66
C CYS A 21 3.71 12.30 -15.59
N CYS A 22 2.76 12.48 -14.68
CA CYS A 22 1.99 13.72 -14.61
C CYS A 22 2.74 14.87 -13.93
N TYR A 23 3.59 14.59 -12.93
CA TYR A 23 4.21 15.60 -12.04
C TYR A 23 5.73 15.59 -12.06
N GLN A 24 6.34 14.45 -12.38
CA GLN A 24 7.78 14.29 -12.41
C GLN A 24 8.35 15.08 -13.60
N ASN A 25 9.48 15.72 -13.38
CA ASN A 25 10.23 16.37 -14.44
C ASN A 25 11.18 15.38 -15.11
N VAL A 26 11.53 15.62 -16.36
CA VAL A 26 12.46 14.79 -17.14
C VAL A 26 13.80 14.55 -16.43
N ASN A 27 14.26 15.52 -15.66
CA ASN A 27 15.55 15.47 -14.97
C ASN A 27 15.50 14.81 -13.58
N GLU A 28 14.31 14.39 -13.11
CA GLU A 28 14.18 13.72 -11.83
C GLU A 28 14.42 12.22 -12.01
N PRO A 29 15.34 11.62 -11.22
CA PRO A 29 15.59 10.19 -11.33
C PRO A 29 14.40 9.38 -10.86
N ASN A 30 14.19 8.22 -11.46
CA ASN A 30 13.21 7.27 -10.97
C ASN A 30 13.64 6.72 -9.61
N ALA A 31 12.70 6.60 -8.68
CA ALA A 31 12.97 6.04 -7.35
C ALA A 31 13.39 4.55 -7.40
N TYR A 32 13.05 3.86 -8.48
CA TYR A 32 13.41 2.45 -8.73
C TYR A 32 13.84 2.27 -10.19
N PRO A 33 14.68 1.25 -10.49
CA PRO A 33 15.13 0.99 -11.85
C PRO A 33 13.96 0.68 -12.78
N LEU A 34 13.81 1.48 -13.84
CA LEU A 34 12.87 1.23 -14.92
C LEU A 34 13.63 0.68 -16.12
N SER A 35 13.07 -0.33 -16.78
CA SER A 35 13.63 -0.89 -18.01
C SER A 35 13.72 0.16 -19.12
N ASP A 36 14.78 0.14 -19.89
CA ASP A 36 14.98 0.96 -21.08
C ASP A 36 13.96 0.68 -22.19
N LYS A 37 13.29 -0.48 -22.12
CA LYS A 37 12.19 -0.84 -23.02
C LYS A 37 10.85 -0.18 -22.66
N VAL A 38 10.73 0.46 -21.50
CA VAL A 38 9.53 1.22 -21.09
C VAL A 38 9.72 2.68 -21.50
N THR A 39 8.87 3.17 -22.38
CA THR A 39 8.93 4.57 -22.81
C THR A 39 8.29 5.49 -21.77
N GLN A 40 9.04 6.50 -21.30
CA GLN A 40 8.54 7.52 -20.39
C GLN A 40 8.11 8.78 -21.12
N ILE A 41 6.92 9.28 -20.79
CA ILE A 41 6.36 10.54 -21.30
C ILE A 41 6.06 11.43 -20.11
N PHE A 42 6.54 12.68 -20.14
CA PHE A 42 6.39 13.62 -19.06
C PHE A 42 5.40 14.71 -19.44
N LEU A 43 4.33 14.85 -18.67
CA LEU A 43 3.33 15.91 -18.91
C LEU A 43 3.70 17.23 -18.23
N GLU A 44 4.61 17.21 -17.28
CA GLU A 44 5.15 18.39 -16.57
C GLU A 44 4.07 19.36 -16.08
N ILE A 45 3.04 18.83 -15.42
CA ILE A 45 1.96 19.65 -14.90
C ILE A 45 2.34 20.15 -13.52
N PRO A 46 2.39 21.48 -13.29
CA PRO A 46 2.90 22.05 -12.07
C PRO A 46 1.87 21.97 -10.92
N PHE A 47 1.43 20.77 -10.53
CA PHE A 47 0.40 20.58 -9.50
C PHE A 47 0.77 21.19 -8.15
N TYR A 48 2.06 21.21 -7.81
CA TYR A 48 2.52 21.82 -6.56
C TYR A 48 2.28 23.34 -6.51
N SER A 49 2.10 24.00 -7.65
CA SER A 49 1.83 25.44 -7.71
C SER A 49 0.51 25.82 -6.99
N GLN A 50 -0.45 24.90 -6.88
CA GLN A 50 -1.70 25.16 -6.19
C GLN A 50 -1.51 25.44 -4.68
N TYR A 51 -0.47 24.89 -4.07
CA TYR A 51 -0.21 25.03 -2.64
C TYR A 51 0.29 26.44 -2.24
N LYS A 52 0.67 27.26 -3.24
CA LYS A 52 1.01 28.69 -3.03
C LYS A 52 -0.23 29.54 -2.73
N TYR A 53 -1.43 28.99 -2.93
CA TYR A 53 -2.70 29.74 -2.81
C TYR A 53 -3.55 29.20 -1.67
N HIS A 54 -4.28 30.11 -0.99
CA HIS A 54 -5.29 29.76 0.01
C HIS A 54 -6.65 29.49 -0.62
N TYR A 55 -7.53 28.81 0.11
CA TYR A 55 -8.93 28.66 -0.28
C TYR A 55 -9.68 30.00 -0.22
N PRO A 56 -10.61 30.31 -1.15
CA PRO A 56 -11.11 29.45 -2.22
C PRO A 56 -10.28 29.46 -3.52
N TYR A 57 -9.34 30.42 -3.69
CA TYR A 57 -8.59 30.58 -4.95
C TYR A 57 -7.80 29.33 -5.35
N ARG A 58 -7.31 28.57 -4.40
CA ARG A 58 -6.67 27.27 -4.64
C ARG A 58 -7.55 26.32 -5.46
N LEU A 59 -8.88 26.33 -5.27
CA LEU A 59 -9.81 25.49 -6.06
C LEU A 59 -9.86 25.90 -7.53
N VAL A 60 -9.75 27.20 -7.81
CA VAL A 60 -9.70 27.71 -9.19
C VAL A 60 -8.41 27.23 -9.87
N VAL A 61 -7.29 27.34 -9.17
CA VAL A 61 -5.99 26.87 -9.68
C VAL A 61 -6.03 25.36 -9.91
N LYS A 62 -6.55 24.58 -8.95
CA LYS A 62 -6.70 23.12 -9.10
C LYS A 62 -7.52 22.77 -10.34
N ARG A 63 -8.66 23.41 -10.58
CA ARG A 63 -9.48 23.16 -11.78
C ARG A 63 -8.74 23.45 -13.10
N LYS A 64 -7.90 24.51 -13.13
CA LYS A 64 -7.05 24.79 -14.29
C LYS A 64 -6.02 23.68 -14.53
N LEU A 65 -5.40 23.19 -13.46
CA LEU A 65 -4.42 22.11 -13.53
C LEU A 65 -5.08 20.78 -13.94
N ASP A 66 -6.24 20.46 -13.42
CA ASP A 66 -7.02 19.28 -13.81
C ASP A 66 -7.42 19.34 -15.30
N LYS A 67 -7.81 20.51 -15.79
CA LYS A 67 -8.08 20.72 -17.24
C LYS A 67 -6.82 20.57 -18.09
N MET A 68 -5.69 21.07 -17.60
CA MET A 68 -4.39 20.92 -18.31
C MET A 68 -4.00 19.45 -18.38
N LEU A 69 -4.12 18.71 -17.26
CA LEU A 69 -3.90 17.26 -17.21
C LEU A 69 -4.78 16.55 -18.24
N LYS A 70 -6.08 16.81 -18.21
CA LYS A 70 -7.02 16.16 -19.13
C LYS A 70 -6.65 16.38 -20.59
N ASN A 71 -6.31 17.62 -20.96
CA ASN A 71 -5.98 17.95 -22.36
C ASN A 71 -4.64 17.31 -22.79
N ARG A 72 -3.58 17.40 -21.97
CA ARG A 72 -2.27 16.83 -22.30
C ARG A 72 -2.34 15.30 -22.33
N LEU A 73 -3.00 14.68 -21.36
CA LEU A 73 -3.20 13.23 -21.31
C LEU A 73 -3.97 12.76 -22.55
N ALA A 74 -5.07 13.42 -22.91
CA ALA A 74 -5.86 13.05 -24.09
C ALA A 74 -5.02 13.14 -25.38
N SER A 75 -4.21 14.19 -25.51
CA SER A 75 -3.32 14.36 -26.67
C SER A 75 -2.29 13.23 -26.78
N GLU A 76 -1.65 12.85 -25.66
CA GLU A 76 -0.65 11.75 -25.69
C GLU A 76 -1.31 10.39 -25.92
N VAL A 77 -2.45 10.13 -25.28
CA VAL A 77 -3.22 8.89 -25.50
C VAL A 77 -3.69 8.75 -26.95
N GLN A 78 -4.11 9.84 -27.59
CA GLN A 78 -4.49 9.83 -29.01
C GLN A 78 -3.28 9.53 -29.94
N LYS A 79 -2.10 10.08 -29.64
CA LYS A 79 -0.86 9.80 -30.41
C LYS A 79 -0.42 8.36 -30.28
N LEU A 80 -0.45 7.82 -29.03
CA LEU A 80 -0.03 6.46 -28.75
C LEU A 80 -1.05 5.42 -29.21
N ASN A 81 -2.34 5.80 -29.21
CA ASN A 81 -3.46 4.94 -29.59
C ASN A 81 -3.39 3.54 -28.94
N PRO A 82 -3.26 3.43 -27.60
CA PRO A 82 -3.03 2.18 -26.92
C PRO A 82 -4.28 1.30 -26.92
N ASP A 83 -4.09 0.00 -26.70
CA ASP A 83 -5.21 -0.94 -26.47
C ASP A 83 -5.78 -0.82 -25.07
N ILE A 84 -4.91 -0.56 -24.08
CA ILE A 84 -5.29 -0.47 -22.66
C ILE A 84 -4.68 0.80 -22.05
N LEU A 85 -5.49 1.51 -21.29
CA LEU A 85 -5.08 2.66 -20.50
C LEU A 85 -5.27 2.35 -19.01
N VAL A 86 -4.17 2.24 -18.25
CA VAL A 86 -4.18 1.95 -16.82
C VAL A 86 -3.98 3.23 -16.01
N GLY A 87 -4.87 3.48 -15.06
CA GLY A 87 -4.73 4.56 -14.08
C GLY A 87 -4.75 4.04 -12.64
N THR A 88 -4.12 4.78 -11.73
CA THR A 88 -4.14 4.45 -10.29
C THR A 88 -5.16 5.30 -9.54
N SER A 89 -5.79 4.75 -8.51
CA SER A 89 -6.96 5.35 -7.84
C SER A 89 -6.69 6.60 -7.02
N TYR A 90 -5.45 6.93 -6.68
CA TYR A 90 -5.20 8.04 -5.76
C TYR A 90 -5.32 9.41 -6.43
N PHE A 91 -4.84 9.54 -7.67
CA PHE A 91 -4.84 10.81 -8.37
C PHE A 91 -5.10 10.66 -9.86
N GLY A 92 -6.11 11.39 -10.35
CA GLY A 92 -6.40 11.44 -11.78
C GLY A 92 -7.12 10.21 -12.35
N ALA A 93 -7.58 9.27 -11.55
CA ALA A 93 -8.33 8.12 -12.05
C ALA A 93 -9.64 8.53 -12.73
N ASP A 94 -10.32 9.57 -12.24
CA ASP A 94 -11.48 10.18 -12.88
C ASP A 94 -11.12 10.83 -14.21
N VAL A 95 -9.93 11.46 -14.31
CA VAL A 95 -9.40 12.01 -15.56
C VAL A 95 -9.10 10.91 -16.55
N VAL A 96 -8.33 9.87 -16.13
CA VAL A 96 -8.00 8.69 -16.96
C VAL A 96 -9.26 8.01 -17.47
N SER A 97 -10.24 7.77 -16.58
CA SER A 97 -11.54 7.18 -16.95
C SER A 97 -12.30 8.03 -17.95
N SER A 98 -12.08 9.35 -17.97
CA SER A 98 -12.81 10.32 -18.80
C SER A 98 -12.12 10.66 -20.13
N VAL A 99 -10.93 10.09 -20.40
CA VAL A 99 -10.25 10.30 -21.69
C VAL A 99 -11.08 9.68 -22.81
N ASP A 100 -11.35 10.44 -23.84
CA ASP A 100 -12.05 9.94 -25.03
C ASP A 100 -11.04 9.22 -25.94
N CYS A 101 -11.07 7.89 -25.93
CA CYS A 101 -10.18 7.02 -26.69
C CYS A 101 -10.79 5.63 -26.83
N ARG A 102 -10.27 4.84 -27.77
CA ARG A 102 -10.69 3.44 -27.97
C ARG A 102 -10.17 2.49 -26.89
N ALA A 103 -9.11 2.90 -26.17
CA ALA A 103 -8.45 2.06 -25.17
C ALA A 103 -9.43 1.60 -24.08
N LYS A 104 -9.31 0.34 -23.68
CA LYS A 104 -9.99 -0.19 -22.49
C LYS A 104 -9.37 0.46 -21.24
N LYS A 105 -10.20 1.01 -20.37
CA LYS A 105 -9.78 1.78 -19.20
C LYS A 105 -9.80 0.92 -17.96
N VAL A 106 -8.64 0.69 -17.40
CA VAL A 106 -8.43 -0.08 -16.17
C VAL A 106 -8.01 0.85 -15.05
N ILE A 107 -8.74 0.85 -13.95
CA ILE A 107 -8.38 1.64 -12.76
C ILE A 107 -7.93 0.70 -11.65
N GLU A 108 -6.69 0.88 -11.23
CA GLU A 108 -6.04 0.09 -10.19
C GLU A 108 -6.17 0.78 -8.83
N ALA A 109 -6.97 0.23 -7.92
CA ALA A 109 -7.24 0.78 -6.60
C ALA A 109 -6.20 0.30 -5.59
N HIS A 110 -5.09 1.05 -5.43
CA HIS A 110 -4.05 0.77 -4.42
C HIS A 110 -4.44 1.13 -3.01
N GLU A 111 -5.39 2.04 -2.86
CA GLU A 111 -5.96 2.46 -1.59
C GLU A 111 -7.43 2.07 -1.54
N PRO A 112 -7.94 1.56 -0.41
CA PRO A 112 -9.34 1.18 -0.32
C PRO A 112 -10.27 2.40 -0.55
N ARG A 113 -11.34 2.19 -1.32
CA ARG A 113 -12.30 3.25 -1.66
C ARG A 113 -12.77 4.05 -0.45
N ARG A 114 -12.94 3.40 0.70
CA ARG A 114 -13.39 4.05 1.94
C ARG A 114 -12.47 5.17 2.38
N PHE A 115 -11.16 5.01 2.17
CA PHE A 115 -10.12 5.94 2.64
C PHE A 115 -9.61 6.86 1.53
N THR A 116 -9.78 6.50 0.28
CA THR A 116 -9.37 7.35 -0.86
C THR A 116 -10.04 8.72 -0.76
N LEU A 117 -9.23 9.79 -0.77
CA LEU A 117 -9.65 11.19 -0.62
C LEU A 117 -10.39 11.49 0.72
N ALA A 118 -10.34 10.59 1.71
CA ALA A 118 -11.05 10.79 2.98
C ALA A 118 -10.40 11.90 3.83
N ASP A 119 -9.07 11.99 3.81
CA ASP A 119 -8.30 12.91 4.67
C ASP A 119 -8.22 14.33 4.12
N GLU A 120 -8.54 14.56 2.85
CA GLU A 120 -8.44 15.88 2.23
C GLU A 120 -9.34 16.96 2.86
N GLY A 121 -10.35 16.56 3.64
CA GLY A 121 -11.27 17.46 4.34
C GLY A 121 -11.04 17.63 5.84
N LEU A 122 -10.13 16.87 6.47
CA LEU A 122 -9.90 16.92 7.91
C LEU A 122 -9.30 18.28 8.34
N GLY A 123 -9.80 18.82 9.45
CA GLY A 123 -9.31 20.10 10.00
C GLY A 123 -9.76 21.36 9.24
N ARG A 124 -10.63 21.26 8.21
CA ARG A 124 -11.06 22.39 7.38
C ARG A 124 -12.44 22.92 7.75
N SER A 125 -12.78 24.12 7.24
CA SER A 125 -14.10 24.73 7.43
C SER A 125 -15.21 23.89 6.80
N LEU A 126 -16.44 24.03 7.31
CA LEU A 126 -17.62 23.30 6.82
C LEU A 126 -17.85 23.38 5.29
N PRO A 127 -17.74 24.56 4.64
CA PRO A 127 -17.89 24.65 3.19
C PRO A 127 -16.86 23.83 2.41
N VAL A 128 -15.61 23.81 2.90
CA VAL A 128 -14.54 23.04 2.27
C VAL A 128 -14.79 21.53 2.43
N LYS A 129 -15.22 21.10 3.61
CA LYS A 129 -15.62 19.69 3.84
C LYS A 129 -16.74 19.27 2.90
N ALA A 130 -17.81 20.08 2.78
CA ALA A 130 -18.92 19.80 1.88
C ALA A 130 -18.47 19.69 0.42
N TYR A 131 -17.59 20.60 -0.03
CA TYR A 131 -17.01 20.56 -1.37
C TYR A 131 -16.19 19.28 -1.58
N MET A 132 -15.36 18.89 -0.63
CA MET A 132 -14.54 17.68 -0.74
C MET A 132 -15.37 16.40 -0.78
N LEU A 133 -16.44 16.33 0.02
CA LEU A 133 -17.40 15.22 -0.04
C LEU A 133 -18.12 15.16 -1.41
N TYR A 134 -18.51 16.30 -1.95
CA TYR A 134 -19.11 16.39 -3.29
C TYR A 134 -18.09 15.96 -4.36
N TYR A 135 -16.86 16.49 -4.30
CA TYR A 135 -15.78 16.11 -5.22
C TYR A 135 -15.51 14.60 -5.17
N ARG A 136 -15.38 14.03 -3.98
CA ARG A 136 -15.21 12.59 -3.78
C ARG A 136 -16.36 11.78 -4.39
N LYS A 137 -17.59 12.22 -4.22
CA LYS A 137 -18.75 11.57 -4.84
C LYS A 137 -18.65 11.57 -6.38
N ILE A 138 -18.34 12.70 -6.99
CA ILE A 138 -18.19 12.83 -8.45
C ILE A 138 -17.01 11.99 -8.94
N TYR A 139 -15.89 11.99 -8.23
CA TYR A 139 -14.72 11.17 -8.55
C TYR A 139 -15.10 9.70 -8.67
N PHE A 140 -15.69 9.12 -7.64
CA PHE A 140 -16.07 7.70 -7.68
C PHE A 140 -17.15 7.39 -8.71
N GLN A 141 -18.15 8.27 -8.83
CA GLN A 141 -19.19 8.12 -9.85
C GLN A 141 -18.55 8.08 -11.25
N THR A 142 -17.64 9.00 -11.54
CA THR A 142 -16.95 9.06 -12.84
C THR A 142 -16.15 7.79 -13.11
N VAL A 143 -15.41 7.29 -12.12
CA VAL A 143 -14.65 6.06 -12.26
C VAL A 143 -15.58 4.87 -12.50
N GLU A 144 -16.63 4.72 -11.70
CA GLU A 144 -17.59 3.61 -11.81
C GLU A 144 -18.34 3.57 -13.14
N GLU A 145 -18.69 4.75 -13.68
CA GLU A 145 -19.43 4.85 -14.95
C GLU A 145 -18.54 4.68 -16.18
N LYS A 146 -17.29 5.17 -16.12
CA LYS A 146 -16.45 5.31 -17.31
C LYS A 146 -15.31 4.31 -17.41
N ALA A 147 -14.80 3.78 -16.30
CA ALA A 147 -13.81 2.71 -16.36
C ALA A 147 -14.46 1.41 -16.87
N ASP A 148 -13.73 0.66 -17.66
CA ASP A 148 -14.18 -0.65 -18.11
C ASP A 148 -13.96 -1.69 -17.02
N VAL A 149 -12.83 -1.59 -16.30
CA VAL A 149 -12.50 -2.45 -15.18
C VAL A 149 -11.93 -1.65 -14.01
N VAL A 150 -12.38 -1.95 -12.80
CA VAL A 150 -11.71 -1.54 -11.56
C VAL A 150 -11.01 -2.76 -10.96
N VAL A 151 -9.71 -2.66 -10.76
CA VAL A 151 -8.91 -3.70 -10.10
C VAL A 151 -8.69 -3.30 -8.65
N THR A 152 -9.13 -4.14 -7.73
CA THR A 152 -8.92 -3.98 -6.29
C THR A 152 -7.93 -4.99 -5.75
N LEU A 153 -7.30 -4.69 -4.63
CA LEU A 153 -6.30 -5.57 -4.03
C LEU A 153 -6.90 -6.65 -3.14
N THR A 154 -8.15 -6.45 -2.69
CA THR A 154 -8.81 -7.32 -1.72
C THR A 154 -10.30 -7.49 -2.02
N GLU A 155 -10.86 -8.63 -1.59
CA GLU A 155 -12.30 -8.90 -1.68
C GLU A 155 -13.12 -7.85 -0.94
N GLY A 156 -12.66 -7.44 0.25
CA GLY A 156 -13.36 -6.47 1.08
C GLY A 156 -13.50 -5.12 0.39
N ASP A 157 -12.47 -4.64 -0.34
CA ASP A 157 -12.58 -3.39 -1.09
C ASP A 157 -13.43 -3.56 -2.36
N ALA A 158 -13.37 -4.72 -3.03
CA ALA A 158 -14.18 -5.00 -4.20
C ALA A 158 -15.68 -4.80 -3.94
N LEU A 159 -16.15 -5.19 -2.75
CA LEU A 159 -17.55 -4.99 -2.33
C LEU A 159 -17.97 -3.50 -2.25
N SER A 160 -17.02 -2.58 -2.16
CA SER A 160 -17.30 -1.15 -2.14
C SER A 160 -17.52 -0.51 -3.52
N TRP A 161 -17.14 -1.21 -4.61
CA TRP A 161 -17.24 -0.76 -6.00
C TRP A 161 -18.48 -1.29 -6.73
N ARG A 162 -19.64 -1.24 -6.05
CA ARG A 162 -20.89 -1.90 -6.48
C ARG A 162 -21.48 -1.38 -7.80
N LYS A 163 -21.10 -0.19 -8.24
CA LYS A 163 -21.60 0.46 -9.46
C LYS A 163 -20.59 0.38 -10.61
N ALA A 164 -19.41 -0.15 -10.39
CA ALA A 164 -18.43 -0.34 -11.46
C ALA A 164 -18.92 -1.42 -12.45
N LYS A 165 -18.64 -1.24 -13.73
CA LYS A 165 -19.04 -2.16 -14.81
C LYS A 165 -18.46 -3.57 -14.58
N CYS A 166 -17.18 -3.62 -14.20
CA CYS A 166 -16.46 -4.84 -13.87
C CYS A 166 -15.50 -4.58 -12.73
N VAL A 167 -15.46 -5.48 -11.74
CA VAL A 167 -14.48 -5.44 -10.65
C VAL A 167 -13.68 -6.74 -10.67
N LYS A 168 -12.36 -6.61 -10.68
CA LYS A 168 -11.43 -7.74 -10.57
C LYS A 168 -10.59 -7.60 -9.32
N ILE A 169 -10.22 -8.72 -8.73
CA ILE A 169 -9.38 -8.77 -7.54
C ILE A 169 -8.03 -9.30 -7.94
N ILE A 170 -7.04 -8.41 -8.01
CA ILE A 170 -5.65 -8.78 -8.28
C ILE A 170 -4.80 -8.19 -7.14
N PRO A 171 -4.27 -9.03 -6.25
CA PRO A 171 -3.49 -8.56 -5.11
C PRO A 171 -2.16 -7.97 -5.54
N ASN A 172 -1.52 -7.26 -4.64
CA ASN A 172 -0.11 -6.89 -4.81
C ASN A 172 0.78 -8.13 -4.71
N PHE A 173 1.93 -8.06 -5.32
CA PHE A 173 3.00 -9.04 -5.18
C PHE A 173 4.17 -8.46 -4.39
N SER A 174 5.07 -9.33 -3.96
CA SER A 174 6.41 -8.94 -3.52
C SER A 174 7.43 -9.62 -4.42
N SER A 175 8.32 -8.81 -4.99
CA SER A 175 9.50 -9.27 -5.75
C SER A 175 10.69 -9.55 -4.83
N MET A 176 10.55 -9.32 -3.53
CA MET A 176 11.60 -9.54 -2.55
C MET A 176 12.08 -10.99 -2.61
N LYS A 177 13.36 -11.16 -2.91
CA LYS A 177 14.03 -12.48 -2.83
C LYS A 177 14.64 -12.60 -1.43
N ALA A 178 14.22 -13.61 -0.70
CA ALA A 178 14.84 -13.93 0.58
C ALA A 178 16.28 -14.41 0.35
N SER A 179 17.28 -13.71 0.89
CA SER A 179 18.66 -14.18 0.94
C SER A 179 18.79 -15.36 1.90
N ARG A 180 18.00 -15.32 2.96
CA ARG A 180 17.87 -16.38 3.98
C ARG A 180 16.54 -16.25 4.69
N LEU A 181 16.07 -17.36 5.27
CA LEU A 181 14.91 -17.33 6.17
C LEU A 181 15.33 -16.90 7.59
N SER A 182 14.39 -16.41 8.38
CA SER A 182 14.61 -16.19 9.81
C SER A 182 14.78 -17.53 10.53
N ASP A 183 15.74 -17.61 11.45
CA ASP A 183 15.91 -18.76 12.34
C ASP A 183 14.93 -18.75 13.52
N LEU A 184 14.20 -17.65 13.69
CA LEU A 184 13.19 -17.42 14.74
C LEU A 184 13.72 -17.48 16.19
N ASN A 185 15.04 -17.46 16.38
CA ASN A 185 15.66 -17.56 17.70
C ASN A 185 15.94 -16.19 18.33
N ALA A 186 15.95 -15.14 17.54
CA ALA A 186 16.17 -13.79 18.02
C ALA A 186 15.01 -13.35 18.95
N LYS A 187 15.35 -12.78 20.10
CA LYS A 187 14.38 -12.19 21.03
C LYS A 187 13.96 -10.79 20.53
N ARG A 188 13.47 -10.75 19.30
CA ARG A 188 13.21 -9.51 18.56
C ARG A 188 11.87 -9.57 17.85
N VAL A 189 11.06 -8.55 18.11
CA VAL A 189 9.84 -8.21 17.37
C VAL A 189 10.16 -7.03 16.47
N ILE A 190 9.70 -7.06 15.22
CA ILE A 190 9.90 -5.99 14.25
C ILE A 190 8.56 -5.39 13.83
N ALA A 191 8.55 -4.07 13.60
CA ALA A 191 7.47 -3.35 12.95
C ALA A 191 8.06 -2.38 11.91
N VAL A 192 7.41 -2.25 10.75
CA VAL A 192 7.96 -1.50 9.62
C VAL A 192 6.88 -0.62 9.00
N GLY A 193 7.22 0.65 8.72
CA GLY A 193 6.31 1.54 8.02
C GLY A 193 6.61 3.02 8.25
N ARG A 194 5.92 3.89 7.52
CA ARG A 194 6.02 5.34 7.76
C ARG A 194 5.52 5.67 9.16
N LEU A 195 6.24 6.54 9.87
CA LEU A 195 5.85 7.00 11.21
C LEU A 195 4.73 8.04 11.09
N GLU A 196 3.59 7.56 10.59
CA GLU A 196 2.36 8.32 10.37
C GLU A 196 1.19 7.65 11.09
N TRP A 197 0.14 8.41 11.37
CA TRP A 197 -1.04 7.93 12.09
C TRP A 197 -1.57 6.60 11.54
N VAL A 198 -1.61 6.46 10.21
CA VAL A 198 -2.14 5.25 9.56
C VAL A 198 -1.47 3.96 10.01
N LYS A 199 -0.20 3.99 10.42
CA LYS A 199 0.56 2.81 10.85
C LYS A 199 0.36 2.43 12.32
N GLY A 200 -0.24 3.31 13.14
CA GLY A 200 -0.66 3.00 14.50
C GLY A 200 0.46 2.53 15.44
N PHE A 201 1.68 3.07 15.30
CA PHE A 201 2.79 2.67 16.15
C PHE A 201 2.60 3.09 17.61
N ASP A 202 1.82 4.12 17.88
CA ASP A 202 1.36 4.51 19.21
C ASP A 202 0.58 3.38 19.91
N ARG A 203 -0.26 2.68 19.14
CA ARG A 203 -1.02 1.51 19.61
C ARG A 203 -0.11 0.32 19.91
N LEU A 204 0.91 0.11 19.06
CA LEU A 204 1.91 -0.94 19.27
C LEU A 204 2.74 -0.67 20.51
N ILE A 205 3.21 0.56 20.71
CA ILE A 205 3.97 0.96 21.91
C ILE A 205 3.13 0.71 23.17
N SER A 206 1.83 1.05 23.16
CA SER A 206 0.92 0.78 24.27
C SER A 206 0.73 -0.73 24.52
N ALA A 207 0.66 -1.54 23.46
CA ALA A 207 0.59 -2.99 23.58
C ALA A 207 1.89 -3.60 24.12
N TRP A 208 3.05 -3.03 23.73
CA TRP A 208 4.36 -3.51 24.13
C TRP A 208 4.59 -3.47 25.64
N GLU A 209 3.98 -2.52 26.34
CA GLU A 209 4.01 -2.47 27.81
C GLU A 209 3.55 -3.79 28.46
N PHE A 210 2.58 -4.48 27.89
CA PHE A 210 2.10 -5.77 28.38
C PHE A 210 3.00 -6.94 28.01
N VAL A 211 3.78 -6.79 26.92
CA VAL A 211 4.73 -7.80 26.47
C VAL A 211 5.98 -7.78 27.36
N ILE A 212 6.57 -6.59 27.53
CA ILE A 212 7.86 -6.45 28.22
C ILE A 212 7.76 -6.83 29.71
N LYS A 213 6.62 -6.63 30.34
CA LYS A 213 6.36 -7.09 31.73
C LYS A 213 6.51 -8.60 31.89
N LYS A 214 6.23 -9.37 30.84
CA LYS A 214 6.32 -10.84 30.84
C LYS A 214 7.61 -11.36 30.24
N HIS A 215 8.25 -10.60 29.37
CA HIS A 215 9.43 -10.98 28.59
C HIS A 215 10.45 -9.83 28.54
N PRO A 216 11.11 -9.50 29.67
CA PRO A 216 11.98 -8.32 29.78
C PRO A 216 13.25 -8.40 28.91
N ASP A 217 13.55 -9.56 28.37
CA ASP A 217 14.68 -9.84 27.50
C ASP A 217 14.36 -9.72 26.00
N TRP A 218 13.12 -9.40 25.65
CA TRP A 218 12.71 -9.15 24.26
C TRP A 218 12.78 -7.67 23.91
N ARG A 219 12.95 -7.38 22.60
CA ARG A 219 13.03 -6.03 22.07
C ARG A 219 12.02 -5.83 20.93
N LEU A 220 11.55 -4.60 20.80
CA LEU A 220 10.75 -4.13 19.67
C LEU A 220 11.57 -3.12 18.87
N ASP A 221 11.83 -3.43 17.61
CA ASP A 221 12.48 -2.54 16.67
C ASP A 221 11.45 -2.03 15.65
N ILE A 222 11.29 -0.70 15.57
CA ILE A 222 10.39 -0.02 14.64
C ILE A 222 11.25 0.65 13.58
N PHE A 223 11.06 0.27 12.31
CA PHE A 223 11.79 0.84 11.18
C PHE A 223 10.93 1.80 10.38
N GLY A 224 11.38 3.03 10.23
CA GLY A 224 10.71 4.02 9.40
C GLY A 224 10.99 5.46 9.76
N GLU A 225 10.41 6.34 8.95
CA GLU A 225 10.46 7.79 9.12
C GLU A 225 9.05 8.38 8.97
N GLY A 226 8.83 9.57 9.50
CA GLY A 226 7.56 10.28 9.40
C GLY A 226 7.36 11.34 10.47
N THR A 227 6.23 12.03 10.37
CA THR A 227 5.94 13.21 11.18
C THR A 227 5.68 12.92 12.66
N LEU A 228 5.34 11.67 13.00
CA LEU A 228 5.03 11.29 14.38
C LEU A 228 6.25 10.83 15.20
N LYS A 229 7.46 10.85 14.63
CA LYS A 229 8.67 10.32 15.32
C LYS A 229 8.85 10.87 16.72
N ASP A 230 8.80 12.18 16.88
CA ASP A 230 9.03 12.83 18.19
C ASP A 230 7.91 12.48 19.20
N GLY A 231 6.66 12.38 18.73
CA GLY A 231 5.54 11.96 19.56
C GLY A 231 5.67 10.53 20.06
N LEU A 232 6.12 9.60 19.19
CA LEU A 232 6.37 8.22 19.56
C LEU A 232 7.53 8.07 20.53
N LEU A 233 8.63 8.81 20.34
CA LEU A 233 9.75 8.83 21.29
C LEU A 233 9.34 9.37 22.67
N LYS A 234 8.48 10.39 22.69
CA LYS A 234 7.90 10.91 23.94
C LYS A 234 7.07 9.84 24.65
N GLN A 235 6.18 9.14 23.93
CA GLN A 235 5.35 8.05 24.48
C GLN A 235 6.22 6.92 25.04
N ILE A 236 7.27 6.49 24.33
CA ILE A 236 8.22 5.47 24.79
C ILE A 236 8.86 5.89 26.12
N LYS A 237 9.26 7.16 26.25
CA LYS A 237 9.86 7.69 27.48
C LYS A 237 8.85 7.75 28.64
N GLU A 238 7.63 8.23 28.37
CA GLU A 238 6.55 8.30 29.37
C GLU A 238 6.18 6.94 29.95
N LEU A 239 6.18 5.91 29.09
CA LEU A 239 5.90 4.52 29.48
C LEU A 239 7.15 3.78 30.01
N LYS A 240 8.33 4.42 30.05
CA LYS A 240 9.61 3.84 30.51
C LYS A 240 10.03 2.59 29.70
N LEU A 241 9.85 2.66 28.38
CA LEU A 241 10.11 1.54 27.44
C LEU A 241 11.40 1.73 26.62
N GLN A 242 12.21 2.76 26.88
CA GLN A 242 13.40 3.11 26.10
C GLN A 242 14.48 2.02 26.05
N ASP A 243 14.50 1.13 27.03
CA ASP A 243 15.46 0.01 27.06
C ASP A 243 15.00 -1.20 26.23
N SER A 244 13.72 -1.19 25.78
CA SER A 244 13.11 -2.32 25.07
C SER A 244 12.53 -1.96 23.70
N ILE A 245 12.40 -0.66 23.36
CA ILE A 245 11.92 -0.19 22.05
C ILE A 245 12.99 0.70 21.42
N THR A 246 13.30 0.42 20.16
CA THR A 246 14.16 1.29 19.34
C THR A 246 13.46 1.68 18.04
N ILE A 247 13.48 2.99 17.72
CA ILE A 247 13.02 3.48 16.41
C ILE A 247 14.24 3.71 15.54
N HIS A 248 14.31 2.93 14.47
CA HIS A 248 15.37 2.99 13.45
C HIS A 248 14.93 3.85 12.26
N PRO A 249 15.87 4.47 11.54
CA PRO A 249 15.57 5.15 10.28
C PRO A 249 15.13 4.15 9.20
N PHE A 250 14.74 4.66 8.06
CA PHE A 250 14.55 3.86 6.85
C PHE A 250 15.83 3.11 6.49
N THR A 251 15.68 1.87 6.03
CA THR A 251 16.78 1.05 5.49
C THR A 251 16.38 0.41 4.17
N SER A 252 17.30 0.36 3.22
CA SER A 252 17.14 -0.40 1.97
C SER A 252 17.24 -1.91 2.19
N ASP A 253 17.89 -2.34 3.28
CA ASP A 253 18.16 -3.75 3.60
C ASP A 253 17.15 -4.33 4.60
N ILE A 254 15.90 -3.91 4.49
CA ILE A 254 14.84 -4.32 5.43
C ILE A 254 14.66 -5.86 5.48
N HIS A 255 14.97 -6.56 4.39
CA HIS A 255 14.91 -8.02 4.34
C HIS A 255 15.88 -8.69 5.32
N GLU A 256 17.08 -8.14 5.53
CA GLU A 256 18.00 -8.61 6.55
C GLU A 256 17.47 -8.36 7.97
N GLU A 257 16.76 -7.25 8.17
CA GLU A 257 16.14 -6.97 9.46
C GLU A 257 14.95 -7.90 9.76
N TYR A 258 14.17 -8.28 8.75
CA TYR A 258 13.19 -9.36 8.91
C TYR A 258 13.86 -10.68 9.27
N ALA A 259 14.93 -11.07 8.56
CA ALA A 259 15.65 -12.33 8.83
C ALA A 259 16.26 -12.42 10.25
N LYS A 260 16.58 -11.28 10.86
CA LYS A 260 17.05 -11.16 12.26
C LYS A 260 15.90 -11.07 13.28
N SER A 261 14.64 -11.23 12.87
CA SER A 261 13.48 -11.04 13.73
C SER A 261 12.65 -12.31 13.83
N SER A 262 11.99 -12.53 14.97
CA SER A 262 11.17 -13.72 15.22
C SER A 262 9.68 -13.51 15.04
N ILE A 263 9.20 -12.26 15.08
CA ILE A 263 7.80 -11.90 14.96
C ILE A 263 7.70 -10.52 14.30
N LEU A 264 6.81 -10.37 13.31
CA LEU A 264 6.40 -9.05 12.80
C LEU A 264 5.09 -8.63 13.47
N VAL A 265 4.98 -7.34 13.78
CA VAL A 265 3.69 -6.75 14.21
C VAL A 265 3.26 -5.67 13.23
N CYS A 266 2.00 -5.76 12.77
CA CYS A 266 1.34 -4.74 11.96
C CYS A 266 0.20 -4.11 12.78
N SER A 267 0.39 -2.86 13.20
CA SER A 267 -0.54 -2.12 14.06
C SER A 267 -1.38 -1.10 13.32
N SER A 268 -1.43 -1.14 12.02
CA SER A 268 -2.07 -0.13 11.16
C SER A 268 -3.55 0.06 11.44
N HIS A 269 -4.04 1.30 11.33
CA HIS A 269 -5.47 1.62 11.40
C HIS A 269 -6.23 1.16 10.15
N PHE A 270 -5.57 1.17 9.00
CA PHE A 270 -6.06 0.56 7.75
C PHE A 270 -4.91 0.25 6.81
N GLU A 271 -5.14 -0.68 5.90
CA GLU A 271 -4.21 -1.09 4.84
C GLU A 271 -4.98 -1.36 3.55
N GLY A 272 -4.42 -0.99 2.42
CA GLY A 272 -4.93 -1.45 1.13
C GLY A 272 -4.54 -2.89 0.85
N PHE A 273 -3.26 -3.18 1.10
CA PHE A 273 -2.65 -4.51 1.05
C PHE A 273 -1.34 -4.44 1.83
N SER A 274 -1.21 -5.18 2.89
CA SER A 274 -0.09 -5.03 3.80
C SER A 274 1.19 -5.67 3.25
N LEU A 275 1.96 -4.93 2.44
CA LEU A 275 3.22 -5.41 1.85
C LEU A 275 4.22 -5.83 2.93
N VAL A 276 4.33 -5.10 4.03
CA VAL A 276 5.24 -5.44 5.14
C VAL A 276 4.93 -6.81 5.75
N VAL A 277 3.65 -7.20 5.80
CA VAL A 277 3.24 -8.55 6.24
C VAL A 277 3.66 -9.58 5.22
N LEU A 278 3.42 -9.34 3.93
CA LEU A 278 3.82 -10.25 2.87
C LEU A 278 5.34 -10.44 2.80
N GLU A 279 6.10 -9.36 2.90
CA GLU A 279 7.57 -9.36 2.91
C GLU A 279 8.12 -10.18 4.09
N ALA A 280 7.62 -9.94 5.29
CA ALA A 280 8.02 -10.71 6.48
C ALA A 280 7.69 -12.20 6.33
N MET A 281 6.50 -12.53 5.80
CA MET A 281 6.10 -13.92 5.57
C MET A 281 6.98 -14.63 4.53
N ARG A 282 7.47 -13.94 3.51
CA ARG A 282 8.43 -14.49 2.53
C ARG A 282 9.75 -14.90 3.18
N ILE A 283 10.13 -14.23 4.26
CA ILE A 283 11.35 -14.52 5.05
C ILE A 283 11.04 -15.49 6.21
N GLY A 284 9.82 -16.00 6.28
CA GLY A 284 9.41 -16.94 7.32
C GLY A 284 9.18 -16.30 8.68
N VAL A 285 8.91 -15.00 8.75
CA VAL A 285 8.58 -14.32 10.01
C VAL A 285 7.07 -14.33 10.22
N PRO A 286 6.56 -15.04 11.25
CA PRO A 286 5.13 -15.03 11.56
C PRO A 286 4.66 -13.66 12.01
N CYS A 287 3.43 -13.32 11.62
CA CYS A 287 2.87 -11.99 11.79
C CYS A 287 1.75 -11.95 12.83
N VAL A 288 1.71 -10.88 13.61
CA VAL A 288 0.57 -10.51 14.45
C VAL A 288 0.07 -9.15 13.99
N ALA A 289 -1.20 -9.04 13.62
CA ALA A 289 -1.74 -7.79 13.09
C ALA A 289 -3.04 -7.40 13.77
N PHE A 290 -3.36 -6.10 13.86
CA PHE A 290 -4.74 -5.70 14.05
C PHE A 290 -5.57 -6.07 12.81
N ASP A 291 -6.80 -6.45 13.05
CA ASP A 291 -7.78 -6.75 12.01
C ASP A 291 -8.35 -5.44 11.46
N CYS A 292 -7.44 -4.63 10.94
CA CYS A 292 -7.83 -3.38 10.31
C CYS A 292 -8.48 -3.64 8.94
N PRO A 293 -9.30 -2.68 8.45
CA PRO A 293 -9.98 -2.87 7.16
C PRO A 293 -9.03 -3.23 6.03
N TYR A 294 -9.38 -4.30 5.34
CA TYR A 294 -8.91 -4.81 4.04
C TYR A 294 -7.56 -5.53 4.01
N GLY A 295 -6.50 -5.07 4.72
CA GLY A 295 -5.14 -5.53 4.48
C GLY A 295 -4.78 -6.92 5.02
N PRO A 296 -4.62 -7.08 6.36
CA PRO A 296 -4.01 -8.27 6.95
C PRO A 296 -4.77 -9.56 6.68
N ARG A 297 -6.11 -9.56 6.70
CA ARG A 297 -6.96 -10.74 6.43
C ARG A 297 -6.76 -11.35 5.05
N THR A 298 -6.32 -10.57 4.08
CA THR A 298 -6.06 -11.07 2.73
C THR A 298 -4.84 -11.98 2.71
N ILE A 299 -3.88 -11.72 3.56
CA ILE A 299 -2.59 -12.40 3.60
C ILE A 299 -2.54 -13.41 4.75
N ILE A 300 -2.90 -12.98 5.96
CA ILE A 300 -2.86 -13.81 7.16
C ILE A 300 -4.06 -14.75 7.21
N GLN A 301 -3.79 -16.05 7.29
CA GLN A 301 -4.75 -17.08 7.67
C GLN A 301 -4.64 -17.27 9.18
N ASN A 302 -5.65 -16.76 9.92
CA ASN A 302 -5.62 -16.70 11.38
C ASN A 302 -5.33 -18.07 12.02
N ASN A 303 -4.41 -18.10 12.98
CA ASN A 303 -3.98 -19.31 13.68
C ASN A 303 -3.32 -20.39 12.79
N LYS A 304 -2.90 -20.03 11.57
CA LYS A 304 -2.21 -20.94 10.64
C LYS A 304 -0.81 -20.41 10.25
N ASN A 305 -0.73 -19.15 9.83
CA ASN A 305 0.54 -18.51 9.45
C ASN A 305 0.78 -17.18 10.17
N GLY A 306 -0.06 -16.84 11.13
CA GLY A 306 -0.04 -15.63 11.92
C GLY A 306 -1.33 -15.44 12.68
N PHE A 307 -1.47 -14.29 13.30
CA PHE A 307 -2.70 -13.87 13.95
C PHE A 307 -3.16 -12.51 13.43
N TYR A 308 -4.46 -12.36 13.22
CA TYR A 308 -5.08 -11.05 13.26
C TYR A 308 -6.04 -11.00 14.47
N VAL A 309 -6.08 -9.85 15.11
CA VAL A 309 -6.80 -9.64 16.38
C VAL A 309 -7.76 -8.46 16.23
N PRO A 310 -8.83 -8.38 17.03
CA PRO A 310 -9.77 -7.26 16.97
C PRO A 310 -9.05 -5.92 16.98
N ASP A 311 -9.46 -5.02 16.08
CA ASP A 311 -8.85 -3.70 15.94
C ASP A 311 -8.91 -2.94 17.27
N ASP A 312 -7.84 -2.18 17.54
CA ASP A 312 -7.66 -1.38 18.76
C ASP A 312 -7.63 -2.17 20.11
N ASN A 313 -7.56 -3.49 20.06
CA ASN A 313 -7.46 -4.30 21.29
C ASN A 313 -5.98 -4.62 21.62
N TYR A 314 -5.31 -3.68 22.31
CA TYR A 314 -3.89 -3.78 22.68
C TYR A 314 -3.55 -4.99 23.52
N ARG A 315 -4.46 -5.40 24.42
CA ARG A 315 -4.23 -6.57 25.28
C ARG A 315 -4.23 -7.86 24.47
N VAL A 316 -5.19 -8.01 23.58
CA VAL A 316 -5.25 -9.20 22.72
C VAL A 316 -4.05 -9.22 21.76
N LEU A 317 -3.62 -8.06 21.23
CA LEU A 317 -2.39 -7.97 20.44
C LEU A 317 -1.18 -8.47 21.23
N ALA A 318 -1.00 -7.93 22.44
CA ALA A 318 0.07 -8.34 23.35
C ALA A 318 -0.01 -9.83 23.72
N ASP A 319 -1.20 -10.37 23.96
CA ASP A 319 -1.37 -11.79 24.30
C ASP A 319 -0.98 -12.71 23.14
N ARG A 320 -1.24 -12.33 21.88
CA ARG A 320 -0.78 -13.09 20.69
C ARG A 320 0.73 -12.99 20.48
N ILE A 321 1.31 -11.84 20.74
CA ILE A 321 2.78 -11.67 20.74
C ILE A 321 3.38 -12.57 21.84
N ASN A 322 2.90 -12.50 23.08
CA ASN A 322 3.33 -13.34 24.21
C ASN A 322 3.18 -14.84 23.91
N PHE A 323 2.09 -15.23 23.25
CA PHE A 323 1.88 -16.61 22.83
C PHE A 323 3.00 -17.09 21.88
N LEU A 324 3.32 -16.31 20.84
CA LEU A 324 4.39 -16.66 19.91
C LEU A 324 5.77 -16.61 20.57
N ILE A 325 6.00 -15.71 21.52
CA ILE A 325 7.25 -15.66 22.30
C ILE A 325 7.45 -16.97 23.08
N LYS A 326 6.43 -17.44 23.77
CA LYS A 326 6.49 -18.65 24.59
C LYS A 326 6.54 -19.95 23.79
N ASN A 327 5.96 -19.98 22.62
CA ASN A 327 5.75 -21.21 21.84
C ASN A 327 6.62 -21.24 20.58
N THR A 328 7.90 -21.59 20.74
CA THR A 328 8.86 -21.69 19.63
C THR A 328 8.42 -22.69 18.55
N GLY A 329 7.84 -23.83 18.95
CA GLY A 329 7.28 -24.80 18.00
C GLY A 329 6.20 -24.17 17.12
N ARG A 330 5.26 -23.43 17.74
CA ARG A 330 4.20 -22.75 17.00
C ARG A 330 4.72 -21.64 16.09
N ARG A 331 5.77 -20.90 16.53
CA ARG A 331 6.45 -19.95 15.66
C ARG A 331 7.00 -20.59 14.39
N ARG A 332 7.61 -21.78 14.51
CA ARG A 332 8.16 -22.53 13.36
C ARG A 332 7.08 -23.03 12.43
N GLU A 333 6.00 -23.61 12.95
CA GLU A 333 4.83 -24.03 12.15
C GLU A 333 4.22 -22.85 11.38
N PHE A 334 4.08 -21.69 12.04
CA PHE A 334 3.57 -20.48 11.39
C PHE A 334 4.54 -19.96 10.33
N SER A 335 5.84 -20.04 10.57
CA SER A 335 6.87 -19.66 9.61
C SER A 335 6.77 -20.45 8.31
N GLU A 336 6.73 -21.78 8.41
CA GLU A 336 6.59 -22.67 7.25
C GLU A 336 5.30 -22.37 6.46
N SER A 337 4.20 -22.24 7.18
CA SER A 337 2.91 -21.89 6.57
C SER A 337 2.90 -20.47 5.97
N ALA A 338 3.65 -19.52 6.54
CA ALA A 338 3.79 -18.16 6.05
C ALA A 338 4.53 -18.12 4.72
N VAL A 339 5.65 -18.84 4.60
CA VAL A 339 6.41 -18.95 3.34
C VAL A 339 5.54 -19.53 2.24
N LEU A 340 4.86 -20.65 2.51
CA LEU A 340 3.95 -21.29 1.54
C LEU A 340 2.80 -20.35 1.12
N ARG A 341 2.26 -19.58 2.04
CA ARG A 341 1.22 -18.59 1.73
C ARG A 341 1.76 -17.44 0.87
N ALA A 342 2.96 -16.96 1.16
CA ALA A 342 3.58 -15.87 0.44
C ALA A 342 3.86 -16.20 -1.03
N GLU A 343 4.08 -17.48 -1.38
CA GLU A 343 4.25 -17.92 -2.78
C GLU A 343 3.03 -17.62 -3.64
N GLN A 344 1.83 -17.59 -3.08
CA GLN A 344 0.60 -17.25 -3.80
C GLN A 344 0.56 -15.77 -4.26
N PHE A 345 1.44 -14.95 -3.71
CA PHE A 345 1.63 -13.54 -4.04
C PHE A 345 2.99 -13.30 -4.72
N ASN A 346 3.58 -14.32 -5.31
CA ASN A 346 4.78 -14.18 -6.12
C ASN A 346 4.45 -13.35 -7.38
N ILE A 347 5.46 -12.62 -7.89
CA ILE A 347 5.31 -11.76 -9.06
C ILE A 347 4.76 -12.55 -10.27
N ASP A 348 5.28 -13.75 -10.52
CA ASP A 348 4.82 -14.58 -11.65
C ASP A 348 3.33 -14.93 -11.53
N VAL A 349 2.88 -15.32 -10.33
CA VAL A 349 1.47 -15.70 -10.08
C VAL A 349 0.53 -14.51 -10.22
N VAL A 350 0.94 -13.34 -9.74
CA VAL A 350 0.11 -12.15 -9.80
C VAL A 350 0.10 -11.55 -11.21
N MET A 351 1.25 -11.57 -11.89
CA MET A 351 1.35 -11.03 -13.24
C MET A 351 0.61 -11.87 -14.28
N GLU A 352 0.47 -13.19 -14.06
CA GLU A 352 -0.39 -14.00 -14.91
C GLU A 352 -1.86 -13.55 -14.83
N LYS A 353 -2.38 -13.20 -13.66
CA LYS A 353 -3.74 -12.61 -13.51
C LYS A 353 -3.89 -11.27 -14.25
N TRP A 354 -2.84 -10.47 -14.28
CA TRP A 354 -2.83 -9.22 -15.05
C TRP A 354 -2.86 -9.49 -16.54
N LYS A 355 -2.07 -10.46 -17.01
CA LYS A 355 -2.07 -10.88 -18.41
C LYS A 355 -3.43 -11.41 -18.85
N GLU A 356 -4.02 -12.34 -18.07
CA GLU A 356 -5.37 -12.86 -18.31
C GLU A 356 -6.41 -11.74 -18.40
N LEU A 357 -6.35 -10.77 -17.49
CA LEU A 357 -7.23 -9.61 -17.53
C LEU A 357 -7.04 -8.81 -18.83
N PHE A 358 -5.81 -8.43 -19.15
CA PHE A 358 -5.52 -7.60 -20.33
C PHE A 358 -5.93 -8.31 -21.63
N GLU A 359 -5.62 -9.60 -21.77
CA GLU A 359 -6.02 -10.37 -22.95
C GLU A 359 -7.55 -10.55 -23.06
N SER A 360 -8.25 -10.65 -21.92
CA SER A 360 -9.71 -10.80 -21.94
C SER A 360 -10.41 -9.52 -22.40
N ILE A 361 -9.98 -8.35 -21.89
CA ILE A 361 -10.66 -7.08 -22.20
C ILE A 361 -10.36 -6.54 -23.59
N VAL A 362 -9.24 -6.94 -24.21
CA VAL A 362 -8.91 -6.54 -25.59
C VAL A 362 -9.68 -7.35 -26.62
N LYS A 363 -10.07 -8.59 -26.28
CA LYS A 363 -10.87 -9.46 -27.15
C LYS A 363 -12.36 -9.08 -27.19
N GLU A 364 -12.85 -8.35 -26.20
CA GLU A 364 -14.21 -7.78 -26.12
C GLU A 364 -14.32 -6.45 -26.91
#